data_ef8c163e432f5356647c3edd76dbc46a
#
_entry.id   ef8c163e432f5356647c3edd76dbc46a
#
_cell.length_a   1.000
_cell.length_b   1.000
_cell.length_c   1.000
_cell.angle_alpha   90.00
_cell.angle_beta   90.00
_cell.angle_gamma   90.00
#
_symmetry.space_group_name_H-M   'P 1'
#
loop_
_entity.id
_entity.type
_entity.pdbx_description
1 polymer ?
#
loop_
_entity_poly.entity_id
_entity_poly.type
_entity_poly.pdbx_seq_one_letter_code
_entity_poly.pdbx_strand_id
1 'polypeptide(L)'
;MARTQARSSGLFSGLVLLSAGILLLLHNYGHLDLHEFFTRWWPLLIIFWGIVKLYERTVGQKFGSGGGGISSGELFLVLGMLALMGMVVAVDYGKERFGDTMDIRGDNYSFDLDVSPKENPPNAHVVVRTTRGDITARSSDDAQIRVVTAKKNVKAWSETEAGRIAKPVNVEITKNGDTYEVHPTGYDLSDARISVDMEVAVPKKSILTIKTDKGDVTASDFAADVGVTNQNGDVEVRDTAADVLIEMRKGDVKVSDTKGDVKVSGKGGEIEVSSATGSLTVDGDFYGPVRTDRLAKGLRGISAKTDLTLSALSGHMEASSGNLDIVDAPGNLSLRTRDVEVNVENPGGKVSIDNRNAQTTVRFSSAPKDEVQITNSSAGISLTIPGSSSFEIVADCRNCEIESEFAGLAATKSESGDAHLAGKYGSGHGAKITLKTSYGNIELRRSSMAVPAPPKPPALPPLPREPLPPPTEH
;
A
#
# COMPACT_ATOMS: atom_id res chain seq x y z
N MET A 1 44.61 3.85 67.54
CA MET A 1 45.09 3.36 66.20
C MET A 1 43.99 3.33 65.23
N ALA A 2 43.87 4.38 64.37
CA ALA A 2 42.88 4.49 63.38
C ALA A 2 43.37 3.78 62.11
N ARG A 3 42.63 2.73 61.66
CA ARG A 3 42.86 2.07 60.37
C ARG A 3 42.20 2.86 59.27
N THR A 4 42.99 3.45 58.41
CA THR A 4 42.56 4.03 57.11
C THR A 4 42.15 2.90 56.19
N GLN A 5 40.83 2.82 55.92
CA GLN A 5 40.30 1.99 54.81
C GLN A 5 40.58 2.69 53.49
N ALA A 6 41.42 2.09 52.67
CA ALA A 6 41.63 2.51 51.30
C ALA A 6 40.38 2.22 50.46
N ARG A 7 39.68 3.26 50.00
CA ARG A 7 38.59 3.21 49.02
C ARG A 7 39.18 2.91 47.65
N SER A 8 39.04 1.69 47.14
CA SER A 8 39.43 1.29 45.78
C SER A 8 38.32 1.55 44.73
N SER A 9 37.23 2.24 45.09
CA SER A 9 36.08 2.43 44.23
C SER A 9 36.21 3.57 43.19
N GLY A 10 37.27 4.39 43.28
CA GLY A 10 37.44 5.54 42.37
C GLY A 10 38.16 5.24 41.06
N LEU A 11 38.97 4.17 41.01
CA LEU A 11 39.74 3.84 39.81
C LEU A 11 38.89 3.31 38.67
N PHE A 12 37.88 2.50 38.97
CA PHE A 12 36.98 1.94 37.94
C PHE A 12 36.07 3.00 37.32
N SER A 13 35.48 3.88 38.15
CA SER A 13 34.65 4.98 37.63
C SER A 13 35.46 5.99 36.82
N GLY A 14 36.71 6.26 37.18
CA GLY A 14 37.62 7.09 36.40
C GLY A 14 37.97 6.49 35.04
N LEU A 15 38.17 5.17 34.97
CA LEU A 15 38.47 4.46 33.72
C LEU A 15 37.27 4.42 32.77
N VAL A 16 36.06 4.24 33.31
CA VAL A 16 34.81 4.30 32.54
C VAL A 16 34.58 5.72 31.99
N LEU A 17 34.77 6.76 32.77
CA LEU A 17 34.66 8.13 32.32
C LEU A 17 35.70 8.50 31.24
N LEU A 18 36.92 8.01 31.40
CA LEU A 18 38.01 8.24 30.44
C LEU A 18 37.72 7.52 29.10
N SER A 19 37.22 6.27 29.14
CA SER A 19 36.83 5.54 27.92
C SER A 19 35.63 6.17 27.24
N ALA A 20 34.63 6.66 27.98
CA ALA A 20 33.50 7.40 27.41
C ALA A 20 33.93 8.73 26.78
N GLY A 21 34.88 9.44 27.41
CA GLY A 21 35.45 10.66 26.83
C GLY A 21 36.20 10.42 25.52
N ILE A 22 37.00 9.34 25.46
CA ILE A 22 37.72 8.93 24.24
C ILE A 22 36.74 8.55 23.13
N LEU A 23 35.66 7.79 23.42
CA LEU A 23 34.63 7.41 22.43
C LEU A 23 33.90 8.63 21.90
N LEU A 24 33.54 9.60 22.73
CA LEU A 24 32.92 10.85 22.31
C LEU A 24 33.87 11.72 21.47
N LEU A 25 35.16 11.74 21.79
CA LEU A 25 36.17 12.42 20.98
C LEU A 25 36.31 11.78 19.60
N LEU A 26 36.38 10.46 19.50
CA LEU A 26 36.48 9.73 18.24
C LEU A 26 35.22 9.91 17.36
N HIS A 27 34.05 10.01 17.99
CA HIS A 27 32.81 10.33 17.30
C HIS A 27 32.80 11.76 16.73
N ASN A 28 33.26 12.73 17.52
CA ASN A 28 33.32 14.15 17.11
C ASN A 28 34.32 14.40 15.98
N TYR A 29 35.37 13.58 15.85
CA TYR A 29 36.31 13.61 14.74
C TYR A 29 35.89 12.75 13.52
N GLY A 30 34.68 12.18 13.52
CA GLY A 30 34.13 11.43 12.39
C GLY A 30 34.76 10.05 12.13
N HIS A 31 35.54 9.52 13.10
CA HIS A 31 36.21 8.22 12.96
C HIS A 31 35.41 7.05 13.53
N LEU A 32 34.28 7.30 14.24
CA LEU A 32 33.43 6.26 14.83
C LEU A 32 31.98 6.69 14.81
N ASP A 33 31.13 5.84 14.21
CA ASP A 33 29.67 5.97 14.36
C ASP A 33 29.25 5.29 15.67
N LEU A 34 28.90 6.09 16.68
CA LEU A 34 28.50 5.60 18.00
C LEU A 34 27.25 4.71 17.91
N HIS A 35 26.34 4.97 16.97
CA HIS A 35 25.13 4.18 16.79
C HIS A 35 25.47 2.76 16.32
N GLU A 36 26.30 2.62 15.29
CA GLU A 36 26.76 1.31 14.79
C GLU A 36 27.62 0.57 15.83
N PHE A 37 28.46 1.32 16.54
CA PHE A 37 29.28 0.76 17.62
C PHE A 37 28.42 0.20 18.76
N PHE A 38 27.44 0.95 19.27
CA PHE A 38 26.59 0.48 20.36
C PHE A 38 25.64 -0.64 19.95
N THR A 39 25.04 -0.60 18.76
CA THR A 39 24.13 -1.65 18.28
C THR A 39 24.87 -2.97 18.02
N ARG A 40 26.13 -2.94 17.59
CA ARG A 40 26.89 -4.14 17.25
C ARG A 40 27.69 -4.72 18.41
N TRP A 41 28.21 -3.87 19.34
CA TRP A 41 29.17 -4.26 20.35
C TRP A 41 28.63 -4.28 21.80
N TRP A 42 27.38 -3.84 22.04
CA TRP A 42 26.76 -3.83 23.36
C TRP A 42 26.79 -5.21 24.09
N PRO A 43 26.64 -6.37 23.41
CA PRO A 43 26.70 -7.64 24.11
C PRO A 43 28.06 -7.88 24.79
N LEU A 44 29.13 -7.36 24.17
CA LEU A 44 30.48 -7.49 24.73
C LEU A 44 30.66 -6.71 26.06
N LEU A 45 29.97 -5.60 26.24
CA LEU A 45 29.99 -4.84 27.49
C LEU A 45 29.35 -5.64 28.62
N ILE A 46 28.26 -6.36 28.37
CA ILE A 46 27.64 -7.25 29.37
C ILE A 46 28.54 -8.45 29.69
N ILE A 47 29.17 -9.05 28.69
CA ILE A 47 30.09 -10.16 28.86
C ILE A 47 31.31 -9.71 29.69
N PHE A 48 31.89 -8.56 29.35
CA PHE A 48 33.03 -7.98 30.09
C PHE A 48 32.67 -7.70 31.55
N TRP A 49 31.50 -7.08 31.79
CA TRP A 49 31.02 -6.83 33.14
C TRP A 49 30.80 -8.15 33.93
N GLY A 50 30.24 -9.17 33.30
CA GLY A 50 30.08 -10.51 33.87
C GLY A 50 31.43 -11.13 34.29
N ILE A 51 32.44 -11.03 33.43
CA ILE A 51 33.80 -11.52 33.67
C ILE A 51 34.43 -10.77 34.87
N VAL A 52 34.31 -9.44 34.91
CA VAL A 52 34.85 -8.64 36.04
C VAL A 52 34.17 -9.03 37.35
N LYS A 53 32.85 -9.24 37.35
CA LYS A 53 32.13 -9.71 38.56
C LYS A 53 32.51 -11.12 38.98
N LEU A 54 32.76 -12.00 38.06
CA LEU A 54 33.23 -13.36 38.35
C LEU A 54 34.65 -13.31 38.95
N TYR A 55 35.51 -12.46 38.39
CA TYR A 55 36.87 -12.24 38.89
C TYR A 55 36.88 -11.63 40.30
N GLU A 56 36.07 -10.59 40.56
CA GLU A 56 35.91 -10.02 41.92
C GLU A 56 35.44 -11.06 42.95
N ARG A 57 34.53 -11.95 42.58
CA ARG A 57 34.01 -13.00 43.42
C ARG A 57 35.08 -14.08 43.74
N THR A 58 35.90 -14.45 42.75
CA THR A 58 36.95 -15.48 42.92
C THR A 58 38.15 -14.94 43.68
N VAL A 59 38.51 -13.67 43.47
CA VAL A 59 39.65 -13.05 44.20
C VAL A 59 39.22 -12.56 45.59
N GLY A 60 37.98 -12.04 45.72
CA GLY A 60 37.43 -11.60 47.02
C GLY A 60 37.27 -12.73 48.05
N GLN A 61 36.99 -13.95 47.61
CA GLN A 61 36.96 -15.13 48.51
C GLN A 61 38.30 -15.48 49.12
N LYS A 62 39.43 -15.11 48.49
CA LYS A 62 40.79 -15.32 49.05
C LYS A 62 41.21 -14.30 50.14
N PHE A 63 40.48 -13.17 50.24
CA PHE A 63 40.81 -12.07 51.17
C PHE A 63 39.77 -11.81 52.27
N GLY A 64 38.80 -12.70 52.50
CA GLY A 64 37.97 -12.71 53.70
C GLY A 64 37.04 -11.52 53.94
N SER A 65 36.62 -10.79 52.91
CA SER A 65 35.61 -9.76 53.05
C SER A 65 34.28 -10.27 52.49
N GLY A 66 33.41 -10.77 53.37
CA GLY A 66 32.06 -11.18 53.08
C GLY A 66 31.21 -9.99 52.66
N GLY A 67 30.60 -10.07 51.49
CA GLY A 67 29.62 -9.08 51.02
C GLY A 67 29.46 -9.10 49.50
N GLY A 68 29.02 -10.24 48.93
CA GLY A 68 28.76 -10.36 47.49
C GLY A 68 27.35 -9.85 47.08
N GLY A 69 26.97 -8.68 47.54
CA GLY A 69 25.74 -8.02 47.08
C GLY A 69 26.04 -6.98 45.98
N ILE A 70 25.11 -6.83 45.04
CA ILE A 70 25.14 -5.72 44.07
C ILE A 70 25.06 -4.40 44.85
N SER A 71 26.05 -3.52 44.68
CA SER A 71 26.01 -2.22 45.37
C SER A 71 24.92 -1.36 44.74
N SER A 72 24.33 -0.45 45.54
CA SER A 72 23.29 0.46 45.05
C SER A 72 23.75 1.26 43.81
N GLY A 73 25.05 1.62 43.75
CA GLY A 73 25.61 2.30 42.56
C GLY A 73 25.69 1.43 41.32
N GLU A 74 25.98 0.13 41.48
CA GLU A 74 25.98 -0.82 40.36
C GLU A 74 24.59 -1.10 39.85
N LEU A 75 23.57 -1.15 40.73
CA LEU A 75 22.15 -1.27 40.35
C LEU A 75 21.69 -0.07 39.54
N PHE A 76 22.07 1.15 39.97
CA PHE A 76 21.79 2.38 39.22
C PHE A 76 22.49 2.39 37.88
N LEU A 77 23.69 1.88 37.74
CA LEU A 77 24.44 1.81 36.49
C LEU A 77 23.78 0.84 35.48
N VAL A 78 23.35 -0.34 35.96
CA VAL A 78 22.63 -1.32 35.14
C VAL A 78 21.27 -0.81 34.73
N LEU A 79 20.51 -0.19 35.65
CA LEU A 79 19.20 0.43 35.32
C LEU A 79 19.36 1.61 34.35
N GLY A 80 20.39 2.44 34.51
CA GLY A 80 20.71 3.53 33.59
C GLY A 80 21.06 3.02 32.17
N MET A 81 21.83 1.93 32.10
CA MET A 81 22.19 1.30 30.84
C MET A 81 21.01 0.64 30.15
N LEU A 82 20.12 -0.02 30.91
CA LEU A 82 18.86 -0.57 30.40
C LEU A 82 17.90 0.55 29.94
N ALA A 83 17.84 1.67 30.66
CA ALA A 83 17.05 2.83 30.28
C ALA A 83 17.57 3.49 28.98
N LEU A 84 18.90 3.63 28.84
CA LEU A 84 19.53 4.11 27.62
C LEU A 84 19.27 3.17 26.44
N MET A 85 19.37 1.87 26.63
CA MET A 85 19.08 0.87 25.63
C MET A 85 17.59 0.88 25.23
N GLY A 86 16.69 0.98 26.22
CA GLY A 86 15.25 1.16 25.98
C GLY A 86 14.95 2.43 25.19
N MET A 87 15.68 3.51 25.44
CA MET A 87 15.54 4.77 24.71
C MET A 87 16.04 4.66 23.26
N VAL A 88 17.15 3.98 23.01
CA VAL A 88 17.65 3.72 21.64
C VAL A 88 16.67 2.85 20.87
N VAL A 89 16.18 1.75 21.46
CA VAL A 89 15.17 0.88 20.84
C VAL A 89 13.86 1.63 20.61
N ALA A 90 13.44 2.48 21.55
CA ALA A 90 12.23 3.30 21.39
C ALA A 90 12.36 4.35 20.28
N VAL A 91 13.56 4.93 20.12
CA VAL A 91 13.86 5.87 19.01
C VAL A 91 13.87 5.16 17.68
N ASP A 92 14.46 3.96 17.57
CA ASP A 92 14.47 3.17 16.34
C ASP A 92 13.07 2.66 15.99
N TYR A 93 12.32 2.17 16.96
CA TYR A 93 10.93 1.77 16.78
C TYR A 93 10.01 2.96 16.46
N GLY A 94 10.29 4.12 17.05
CA GLY A 94 9.62 5.39 16.74
C GLY A 94 9.90 5.85 15.30
N LYS A 95 11.13 5.73 14.82
CA LYS A 95 11.51 6.05 13.42
C LYS A 95 10.80 5.14 12.41
N GLU A 96 10.68 3.83 12.69
CA GLU A 96 9.96 2.91 11.83
C GLU A 96 8.44 3.15 11.80
N ARG A 97 7.85 3.59 12.93
CA ARG A 97 6.39 3.69 13.07
C ARG A 97 5.83 5.09 12.83
N PHE A 98 6.59 6.13 13.10
CA PHE A 98 6.14 7.53 12.98
C PHE A 98 6.80 8.29 11.83
N GLY A 99 7.66 7.64 11.06
CA GLY A 99 8.38 8.27 9.96
C GLY A 99 9.22 9.47 10.44
N ASP A 100 9.69 10.27 9.52
CA ASP A 100 10.59 11.41 9.74
C ASP A 100 9.99 12.60 10.52
N THR A 101 8.90 12.45 11.28
CA THR A 101 8.23 13.53 12.02
C THR A 101 9.02 14.05 13.24
N MET A 102 10.14 13.41 13.61
CA MET A 102 11.08 13.95 14.62
C MET A 102 12.37 14.48 13.97
N ASP A 103 12.23 15.21 12.88
CA ASP A 103 13.37 15.91 12.31
C ASP A 103 13.54 17.30 12.97
N ILE A 104 14.23 17.30 14.10
CA ILE A 104 14.53 18.51 14.92
C ILE A 104 15.63 19.37 14.25
N ARG A 105 15.96 19.15 12.96
CA ARG A 105 17.15 19.74 12.34
C ARG A 105 16.83 20.93 11.46
N GLY A 106 16.51 22.06 12.08
CA GLY A 106 16.46 23.34 11.39
C GLY A 106 15.21 23.61 10.54
N ASP A 107 15.17 24.79 9.93
CA ASP A 107 14.11 25.22 9.03
C ASP A 107 14.35 24.70 7.60
N ASN A 108 13.28 24.64 6.80
CA ASN A 108 13.34 24.21 5.41
C ASN A 108 13.52 25.45 4.50
N TYR A 109 14.61 25.47 3.74
CA TYR A 109 14.93 26.53 2.77
C TYR A 109 14.86 25.98 1.37
N SER A 110 14.18 26.68 0.46
CA SER A 110 13.99 26.27 -0.93
C SER A 110 14.75 27.17 -1.89
N PHE A 111 15.41 26.57 -2.89
CA PHE A 111 16.16 27.26 -3.93
C PHE A 111 15.77 26.71 -5.30
N ASP A 112 15.52 27.61 -6.25
CA ASP A 112 15.22 27.21 -7.62
C ASP A 112 16.50 26.80 -8.38
N LEU A 113 16.32 25.94 -9.36
CA LEU A 113 17.35 25.45 -10.26
C LEU A 113 16.98 25.72 -11.72
N ASP A 114 17.93 26.20 -12.50
CA ASP A 114 17.80 26.30 -13.94
C ASP A 114 18.37 25.04 -14.60
N VAL A 115 17.56 24.36 -15.42
CA VAL A 115 17.96 23.15 -16.14
C VAL A 115 17.72 23.33 -17.64
N SER A 116 18.73 23.03 -18.44
CA SER A 116 18.64 23.15 -19.90
C SER A 116 17.90 21.97 -20.53
N PRO A 117 17.00 22.20 -21.49
CA PRO A 117 16.33 21.13 -22.23
C PRO A 117 17.32 20.34 -23.11
N LYS A 118 16.99 19.07 -23.42
CA LYS A 118 17.72 18.22 -24.36
C LYS A 118 16.81 17.65 -25.43
N GLU A 119 17.36 17.50 -26.65
CA GLU A 119 16.64 16.80 -27.70
C GLU A 119 16.46 15.31 -27.36
N ASN A 120 15.32 14.76 -27.75
CA ASN A 120 14.94 13.39 -27.48
C ASN A 120 14.19 12.80 -28.69
N PRO A 121 14.62 11.65 -29.24
CA PRO A 121 13.83 10.92 -30.23
C PRO A 121 12.45 10.53 -29.67
N PRO A 122 11.39 10.53 -30.47
CA PRO A 122 9.99 10.27 -29.99
C PRO A 122 9.77 8.95 -29.23
N ASN A 123 10.62 7.96 -29.43
CA ASN A 123 10.53 6.64 -28.83
C ASN A 123 11.65 6.38 -27.80
N ALA A 124 12.32 7.40 -27.30
CA ALA A 124 13.38 7.23 -26.31
C ALA A 124 12.79 6.80 -24.95
N HIS A 125 13.60 6.12 -24.19
CA HIS A 125 13.31 5.82 -22.79
C HIS A 125 13.81 6.97 -21.91
N VAL A 126 12.91 7.53 -21.13
CA VAL A 126 13.22 8.61 -20.19
C VAL A 126 13.11 8.09 -18.78
N VAL A 127 14.19 8.18 -18.02
CA VAL A 127 14.26 7.83 -16.61
C VAL A 127 14.38 9.11 -15.80
N VAL A 128 13.42 9.35 -14.90
CA VAL A 128 13.47 10.45 -13.94
C VAL A 128 13.67 9.84 -12.57
N ARG A 129 14.76 10.21 -11.89
CA ARG A 129 14.99 9.67 -10.56
C ARG A 129 15.43 10.73 -9.55
N THR A 130 15.01 10.55 -8.31
CA THR A 130 15.52 11.25 -7.14
C THR A 130 15.55 10.30 -5.94
N THR A 131 16.39 10.58 -4.98
CA THR A 131 16.34 9.85 -3.69
C THR A 131 15.26 10.45 -2.78
N ARG A 132 15.12 11.79 -2.80
CA ARG A 132 14.12 12.52 -2.00
C ARG A 132 13.62 13.71 -2.79
N GLY A 133 12.31 13.91 -2.73
CA GLY A 133 11.59 14.98 -3.40
C GLY A 133 10.51 14.46 -4.33
N ASP A 134 9.59 15.32 -4.64
CA ASP A 134 8.42 15.03 -5.44
C ASP A 134 8.77 15.09 -6.94
N ILE A 135 8.19 14.20 -7.71
CA ILE A 135 8.37 14.16 -9.16
C ILE A 135 7.02 14.35 -9.84
N THR A 136 6.90 15.42 -10.59
CA THR A 136 5.75 15.64 -11.49
C THR A 136 6.23 15.50 -12.94
N ALA A 137 5.78 14.47 -13.64
CA ALA A 137 6.07 14.26 -15.04
C ALA A 137 4.81 14.52 -15.89
N ARG A 138 4.91 15.43 -16.85
CA ARG A 138 3.83 15.72 -17.79
C ARG A 138 4.30 15.49 -19.22
N SER A 139 3.39 15.02 -20.06
CA SER A 139 3.73 14.91 -21.47
C SER A 139 3.87 16.27 -22.14
N SER A 140 4.69 16.31 -23.17
CA SER A 140 4.83 17.47 -24.04
C SER A 140 4.79 17.03 -25.50
N ASP A 141 4.23 17.86 -26.36
CA ASP A 141 4.27 17.66 -27.80
C ASP A 141 5.67 18.02 -28.39
N ASP A 142 6.50 18.68 -27.60
CA ASP A 142 7.89 19.00 -27.98
C ASP A 142 8.74 17.73 -28.05
N ALA A 143 9.73 17.73 -28.97
CA ALA A 143 10.69 16.62 -29.08
C ALA A 143 11.83 16.70 -28.05
N GLN A 144 11.70 17.54 -27.02
CA GLN A 144 12.74 17.78 -26.01
C GLN A 144 12.26 17.38 -24.62
N ILE A 145 13.16 16.77 -23.86
CA ILE A 145 12.98 16.64 -22.42
C ILE A 145 13.33 18.00 -21.81
N ARG A 146 12.41 18.50 -21.00
CA ARG A 146 12.60 19.78 -20.31
C ARG A 146 12.33 19.61 -18.82
N VAL A 147 13.25 19.98 -17.97
CA VAL A 147 12.96 20.23 -16.56
C VAL A 147 12.33 21.60 -16.46
N VAL A 148 11.04 21.64 -16.21
CA VAL A 148 10.21 22.87 -16.17
C VAL A 148 10.55 23.66 -14.92
N THR A 149 10.52 22.97 -13.78
CA THR A 149 10.95 23.50 -12.48
C THR A 149 11.76 22.46 -11.75
N ALA A 150 12.78 22.88 -11.03
CA ALA A 150 13.45 22.05 -10.06
C ALA A 150 13.72 22.89 -8.80
N LYS A 151 13.34 22.35 -7.64
CA LYS A 151 13.51 23.01 -6.35
C LYS A 151 14.32 22.10 -5.44
N LYS A 152 15.42 22.65 -4.93
CA LYS A 152 16.21 22.00 -3.89
C LYS A 152 15.78 22.52 -2.53
N ASN A 153 15.28 21.64 -1.70
CA ASN A 153 14.87 21.92 -0.35
C ASN A 153 15.97 21.42 0.60
N VAL A 154 16.46 22.30 1.45
CA VAL A 154 17.55 22.01 2.38
C VAL A 154 17.11 22.35 3.80
N LYS A 155 17.23 21.40 4.70
CA LYS A 155 17.05 21.63 6.14
C LYS A 155 18.34 22.11 6.77
N ALA A 156 18.32 23.30 7.34
CA ALA A 156 19.50 23.92 7.99
C ALA A 156 19.08 24.88 9.13
N TRP A 157 20.05 25.25 9.97
CA TRP A 157 19.83 26.18 11.08
C TRP A 157 19.80 27.65 10.63
N SER A 158 20.26 27.95 9.42
CA SER A 158 20.23 29.27 8.84
C SER A 158 20.20 29.22 7.31
N GLU A 159 19.65 30.27 6.70
CA GLU A 159 19.64 30.43 5.24
C GLU A 159 21.06 30.41 4.62
N THR A 160 22.04 30.99 5.31
CA THR A 160 23.43 30.99 4.86
C THR A 160 24.01 29.57 4.81
N GLU A 161 23.71 28.74 5.82
CA GLU A 161 24.10 27.33 5.84
C GLU A 161 23.37 26.55 4.74
N ALA A 162 22.06 26.75 4.62
CA ALA A 162 21.24 26.14 3.57
C ALA A 162 21.78 26.46 2.17
N GLY A 163 22.09 27.73 1.89
CA GLY A 163 22.65 28.17 0.63
C GLY A 163 24.02 27.53 0.32
N ARG A 164 24.86 27.33 1.35
CA ARG A 164 26.14 26.62 1.19
C ARG A 164 25.94 25.17 0.82
N ILE A 165 24.99 24.48 1.48
CA ILE A 165 24.64 23.06 1.20
C ILE A 165 23.98 22.94 -0.16
N ALA A 166 23.07 23.85 -0.52
CA ALA A 166 22.35 23.87 -1.78
C ALA A 166 23.24 24.18 -2.99
N LYS A 167 24.35 24.92 -2.82
CA LYS A 167 25.18 25.42 -3.91
C LYS A 167 25.68 24.34 -4.88
N PRO A 168 26.21 23.18 -4.46
CA PRO A 168 26.68 22.14 -5.36
C PRO A 168 25.53 21.32 -5.99
N VAL A 169 24.33 21.36 -5.41
CA VAL A 169 23.19 20.57 -5.90
C VAL A 169 22.72 21.09 -7.24
N ASN A 170 22.63 20.22 -8.23
CA ASN A 170 22.18 20.53 -9.58
C ASN A 170 21.29 19.39 -10.10
N VAL A 171 20.57 19.61 -11.21
CA VAL A 171 19.86 18.57 -11.95
C VAL A 171 20.46 18.45 -13.33
N GLU A 172 20.82 17.23 -13.71
CA GLU A 172 21.43 16.93 -14.99
C GLU A 172 20.54 16.01 -15.82
N ILE A 173 20.60 16.21 -17.15
CA ILE A 173 20.00 15.32 -18.13
C ILE A 173 21.16 14.63 -18.85
N THR A 174 21.36 13.35 -18.59
CA THR A 174 22.42 12.54 -19.20
C THR A 174 21.84 11.59 -20.22
N LYS A 175 22.57 11.35 -21.30
CA LYS A 175 22.20 10.40 -22.34
C LYS A 175 23.10 9.18 -22.29
N ASN A 176 22.49 7.99 -22.23
CA ASN A 176 23.17 6.71 -22.30
C ASN A 176 22.47 5.80 -23.34
N GLY A 177 23.02 5.72 -24.54
CA GLY A 177 22.37 5.06 -25.67
C GLY A 177 21.04 5.74 -26.03
N ASP A 178 19.93 4.98 -25.99
CA ASP A 178 18.59 5.48 -26.26
C ASP A 178 17.85 5.92 -24.99
N THR A 179 18.51 5.86 -23.82
CA THR A 179 17.96 6.28 -22.54
C THR A 179 18.46 7.66 -22.15
N TYR A 180 17.54 8.51 -21.75
CA TYR A 180 17.81 9.80 -21.11
C TYR A 180 17.50 9.72 -19.64
N GLU A 181 18.44 10.10 -18.81
CA GLU A 181 18.28 10.09 -17.36
C GLU A 181 18.30 11.51 -16.81
N VAL A 182 17.21 11.88 -16.12
CA VAL A 182 17.05 13.15 -15.39
C VAL A 182 17.27 12.85 -13.92
N HIS A 183 18.31 13.39 -13.33
CA HIS A 183 18.65 13.12 -11.94
C HIS A 183 19.37 14.28 -11.27
N PRO A 184 19.19 14.46 -9.95
CA PRO A 184 19.95 15.43 -9.19
C PRO A 184 21.38 14.94 -8.94
N THR A 185 22.33 15.88 -8.93
CA THR A 185 23.77 15.68 -8.72
C THR A 185 24.32 16.67 -7.70
N GLY A 186 25.60 16.50 -7.32
CA GLY A 186 26.31 17.47 -6.48
C GLY A 186 26.08 17.37 -4.99
N TYR A 187 25.44 16.28 -4.51
CA TYR A 187 25.27 16.02 -3.08
C TYR A 187 25.37 14.52 -2.76
N ASP A 188 25.56 14.21 -1.49
CA ASP A 188 25.53 12.84 -1.01
C ASP A 188 24.06 12.38 -0.94
N LEU A 189 23.70 11.32 -1.67
CA LEU A 189 22.36 10.74 -1.72
C LEU A 189 21.86 10.26 -0.35
N SER A 190 22.77 9.99 0.59
CA SER A 190 22.46 9.63 1.98
C SER A 190 22.14 10.84 2.85
N ASP A 191 22.41 12.09 2.41
CA ASP A 191 22.13 13.29 3.21
C ASP A 191 20.60 13.55 3.29
N ALA A 192 20.07 13.22 4.44
CA ALA A 192 18.63 13.35 4.72
C ALA A 192 18.13 14.81 4.73
N ARG A 193 19.04 15.79 4.74
CA ARG A 193 18.70 17.21 4.77
C ARG A 193 18.30 17.77 3.41
N ILE A 194 18.63 17.04 2.32
CA ILE A 194 18.43 17.53 0.97
C ILE A 194 17.31 16.73 0.29
N SER A 195 16.35 17.45 -0.30
CA SER A 195 15.39 16.90 -1.25
C SER A 195 15.35 17.76 -2.51
N VAL A 196 15.06 17.14 -3.66
CA VAL A 196 14.98 17.82 -4.94
C VAL A 196 13.66 17.48 -5.60
N ASP A 197 12.75 18.45 -5.61
CA ASP A 197 11.47 18.33 -6.30
C ASP A 197 11.66 18.73 -7.77
N MET A 198 11.07 17.96 -8.69
CA MET A 198 11.23 18.17 -10.12
C MET A 198 9.91 18.10 -10.85
N GLU A 199 9.65 19.11 -11.70
CA GLU A 199 8.63 19.05 -12.72
C GLU A 199 9.29 18.87 -14.10
N VAL A 200 8.98 17.75 -14.76
CA VAL A 200 9.64 17.35 -16.01
C VAL A 200 8.61 17.22 -17.12
N ALA A 201 8.81 17.95 -18.21
CA ALA A 201 8.10 17.75 -19.45
C ALA A 201 8.83 16.72 -20.32
N VAL A 202 8.14 15.67 -20.71
CA VAL A 202 8.70 14.53 -21.46
C VAL A 202 7.91 14.37 -22.78
N PRO A 203 8.58 14.07 -23.91
CA PRO A 203 7.86 13.82 -25.16
C PRO A 203 6.81 12.73 -25.00
N LYS A 204 5.58 12.99 -25.47
CA LYS A 204 4.37 12.18 -25.25
C LYS A 204 4.53 10.70 -25.61
N LYS A 205 5.35 10.36 -26.57
CA LYS A 205 5.59 8.99 -27.07
C LYS A 205 6.80 8.31 -26.45
N SER A 206 7.48 8.94 -25.50
CA SER A 206 8.60 8.34 -24.79
C SER A 206 8.12 7.40 -23.70
N ILE A 207 8.79 6.27 -23.54
CA ILE A 207 8.59 5.38 -22.39
C ILE A 207 9.15 6.10 -21.17
N LEU A 208 8.33 6.26 -20.14
CA LEU A 208 8.69 6.93 -18.90
C LEU A 208 8.93 5.95 -17.77
N THR A 209 10.06 6.09 -17.09
CA THR A 209 10.31 5.40 -15.82
C THR A 209 10.65 6.41 -14.74
N ILE A 210 9.88 6.42 -13.66
CA ILE A 210 10.12 7.28 -12.49
C ILE A 210 10.60 6.42 -11.33
N LYS A 211 11.65 6.88 -10.64
CA LYS A 211 12.20 6.20 -9.46
C LYS A 211 12.46 7.19 -8.35
N THR A 212 11.83 6.96 -7.20
CA THR A 212 12.07 7.76 -5.98
C THR A 212 12.07 6.88 -4.75
N ASP A 213 12.90 7.23 -3.77
CA ASP A 213 12.88 6.55 -2.47
C ASP A 213 11.91 7.25 -1.51
N LYS A 214 11.78 8.60 -1.61
CA LYS A 214 10.86 9.40 -0.80
C LYS A 214 10.35 10.60 -1.58
N GLY A 215 9.06 10.72 -1.68
CA GLY A 215 8.34 11.81 -2.31
C GLY A 215 7.18 11.30 -3.14
N ASP A 216 6.30 12.18 -3.48
CA ASP A 216 5.13 11.86 -4.26
C ASP A 216 5.44 11.88 -5.75
N VAL A 217 4.75 11.04 -6.51
CA VAL A 217 4.94 10.91 -7.95
C VAL A 217 3.62 11.19 -8.65
N THR A 218 3.65 12.15 -9.58
CA THR A 218 2.53 12.42 -10.49
C THR A 218 2.99 12.25 -11.94
N ALA A 219 2.26 11.47 -12.74
CA ALA A 219 2.50 11.31 -14.17
C ALA A 219 1.20 11.51 -14.96
N SER A 220 1.20 12.31 -16.03
CA SER A 220 0.00 12.61 -16.80
C SER A 220 0.21 12.73 -18.30
N ASP A 221 -0.82 12.34 -19.07
CA ASP A 221 -0.97 12.54 -20.53
C ASP A 221 0.00 11.74 -21.41
N PHE A 222 0.47 10.57 -20.97
CA PHE A 222 1.43 9.77 -21.74
C PHE A 222 0.73 8.85 -22.76
N ALA A 223 1.34 8.75 -23.94
CA ALA A 223 0.91 7.83 -25.01
C ALA A 223 1.72 6.51 -25.05
N ALA A 224 2.78 6.40 -24.27
CA ALA A 224 3.62 5.22 -24.11
C ALA A 224 3.64 4.76 -22.65
N ASP A 225 4.28 3.64 -22.38
CA ASP A 225 4.29 3.00 -21.07
C ASP A 225 4.89 3.88 -19.98
N VAL A 226 4.26 3.82 -18.80
CA VAL A 226 4.67 4.53 -17.59
C VAL A 226 5.02 3.53 -16.51
N GLY A 227 6.29 3.51 -16.09
CA GLY A 227 6.77 2.74 -14.95
C GLY A 227 7.08 3.64 -13.75
N VAL A 228 6.60 3.31 -12.57
CA VAL A 228 6.89 4.02 -11.32
C VAL A 228 7.41 3.06 -10.28
N THR A 229 8.57 3.36 -9.71
CA THR A 229 9.10 2.67 -8.52
C THR A 229 9.21 3.70 -7.40
N ASN A 230 8.38 3.57 -6.37
CA ASN A 230 8.35 4.48 -5.22
C ASN A 230 8.48 3.69 -3.92
N GLN A 231 9.45 4.04 -3.05
CA GLN A 231 9.61 3.39 -1.76
C GLN A 231 8.69 4.00 -0.69
N ASN A 232 8.46 5.32 -0.73
CA ASN A 232 7.66 6.02 0.28
C ASN A 232 7.12 7.35 -0.27
N GLY A 233 5.83 7.42 -0.47
CA GLY A 233 5.08 8.55 -1.01
C GLY A 233 3.95 8.05 -1.90
N ASP A 234 3.06 8.93 -2.27
CA ASP A 234 1.87 8.62 -3.06
C ASP A 234 2.20 8.62 -4.55
N VAL A 235 1.47 7.82 -5.32
CA VAL A 235 1.63 7.72 -6.77
C VAL A 235 0.32 8.03 -7.46
N GLU A 236 0.31 9.06 -8.30
CA GLU A 236 -0.83 9.41 -9.14
C GLU A 236 -0.47 9.33 -10.63
N VAL A 237 -1.21 8.51 -11.38
CA VAL A 237 -1.06 8.38 -12.85
C VAL A 237 -2.39 8.65 -13.53
N ARG A 238 -2.40 9.57 -14.49
CA ARG A 238 -3.63 9.98 -15.20
C ARG A 238 -3.45 10.03 -16.72
N ASP A 239 -4.54 9.83 -17.44
CA ASP A 239 -4.63 10.04 -18.90
C ASP A 239 -3.52 9.31 -19.68
N THR A 240 -3.35 8.01 -19.41
CA THR A 240 -2.30 7.20 -20.06
C THR A 240 -2.91 6.31 -21.15
N ALA A 241 -2.36 6.36 -22.36
CA ALA A 241 -2.85 5.55 -23.49
C ALA A 241 -2.18 4.16 -23.62
N ALA A 242 -1.21 3.84 -22.76
CA ALA A 242 -0.44 2.59 -22.75
C ALA A 242 -0.39 1.98 -21.34
N ASP A 243 0.47 1.01 -21.11
CA ASP A 243 0.52 0.27 -19.87
C ASP A 243 1.13 1.08 -18.71
N VAL A 244 0.62 0.84 -17.50
CA VAL A 244 1.08 1.47 -16.26
C VAL A 244 1.59 0.39 -15.30
N LEU A 245 2.86 0.48 -14.93
CA LEU A 245 3.50 -0.42 -13.97
C LEU A 245 3.91 0.37 -12.71
N ILE A 246 3.35 0.03 -11.56
CA ILE A 246 3.67 0.68 -10.28
C ILE A 246 4.22 -0.36 -9.31
N GLU A 247 5.41 -0.09 -8.78
CA GLU A 247 6.01 -0.85 -7.69
C GLU A 247 6.25 0.08 -6.50
N MET A 248 5.68 -0.27 -5.33
CA MET A 248 5.78 0.59 -4.15
C MET A 248 5.93 -0.19 -2.85
N ARG A 249 6.34 0.53 -1.78
CA ARG A 249 6.44 -0.05 -0.45
C ARG A 249 5.60 0.66 0.60
N LYS A 250 5.32 1.95 0.43
CA LYS A 250 4.50 2.73 1.36
C LYS A 250 3.94 3.96 0.67
N GLY A 251 2.65 4.22 0.85
CA GLY A 251 1.90 5.31 0.25
C GLY A 251 0.65 4.79 -0.44
N ASP A 252 -0.10 5.67 -1.08
CA ASP A 252 -1.34 5.37 -1.78
C ASP A 252 -1.14 5.42 -3.30
N VAL A 253 -1.94 4.68 -4.04
CA VAL A 253 -1.92 4.64 -5.51
C VAL A 253 -3.25 5.13 -6.07
N LYS A 254 -3.17 6.08 -7.00
CA LYS A 254 -4.31 6.55 -7.76
C LYS A 254 -4.01 6.48 -9.25
N VAL A 255 -4.82 5.72 -9.99
CA VAL A 255 -4.73 5.61 -11.45
C VAL A 255 -6.08 5.91 -12.08
N SER A 256 -6.11 6.82 -13.05
CA SER A 256 -7.35 7.16 -13.76
C SER A 256 -7.14 7.28 -15.25
N ASP A 257 -8.23 7.00 -16.00
CA ASP A 257 -8.33 7.22 -17.44
C ASP A 257 -7.20 6.57 -18.26
N THR A 258 -6.96 5.27 -17.96
CA THR A 258 -5.89 4.49 -18.60
C THR A 258 -6.45 3.56 -19.68
N LYS A 259 -5.81 3.52 -20.86
CA LYS A 259 -6.19 2.61 -21.95
C LYS A 259 -5.47 1.28 -21.94
N GLY A 260 -4.25 1.24 -21.42
CA GLY A 260 -3.45 0.03 -21.27
C GLY A 260 -3.79 -0.78 -20.01
N ASP A 261 -3.01 -1.81 -19.77
CA ASP A 261 -3.09 -2.61 -18.57
C ASP A 261 -2.41 -1.90 -17.40
N VAL A 262 -2.98 -2.04 -16.20
CA VAL A 262 -2.45 -1.44 -14.97
C VAL A 262 -1.95 -2.56 -14.07
N LYS A 263 -0.69 -2.48 -13.64
CA LYS A 263 -0.13 -3.40 -12.65
C LYS A 263 0.40 -2.63 -11.45
N VAL A 264 -0.14 -2.94 -10.28
CA VAL A 264 0.34 -2.40 -9.00
C VAL A 264 0.91 -3.55 -8.18
N SER A 265 2.13 -3.41 -7.70
CA SER A 265 2.82 -4.46 -6.95
C SER A 265 3.55 -3.91 -5.72
N GLY A 266 3.68 -4.77 -4.70
CA GLY A 266 4.43 -4.45 -3.49
C GLY A 266 3.58 -4.31 -2.24
N LYS A 267 3.73 -3.18 -1.52
CA LYS A 267 3.00 -2.88 -0.28
C LYS A 267 2.62 -1.41 -0.26
N GLY A 268 1.52 -1.08 0.39
CA GLY A 268 1.08 0.31 0.47
C GLY A 268 -0.18 0.50 1.27
N GLY A 269 -0.75 1.69 1.17
CA GLY A 269 -2.02 2.06 1.75
C GLY A 269 -3.19 1.71 0.83
N GLU A 270 -3.87 2.73 0.33
CA GLU A 270 -5.04 2.62 -0.55
C GLU A 270 -4.63 2.47 -2.03
N ILE A 271 -5.43 1.72 -2.79
CA ILE A 271 -5.36 1.70 -4.26
C ILE A 271 -6.72 2.16 -4.81
N GLU A 272 -6.70 3.19 -5.63
CA GLU A 272 -7.85 3.66 -6.39
C GLU A 272 -7.55 3.57 -7.88
N VAL A 273 -8.32 2.77 -8.63
CA VAL A 273 -8.19 2.66 -10.09
C VAL A 273 -9.56 2.90 -10.74
N SER A 274 -9.64 3.89 -11.59
CA SER A 274 -10.89 4.26 -12.26
C SER A 274 -10.74 4.37 -13.78
N SER A 275 -11.78 3.99 -14.51
CA SER A 275 -11.87 4.16 -15.98
C SER A 275 -10.69 3.52 -16.74
N ALA A 276 -10.31 2.29 -16.37
CA ALA A 276 -9.30 1.56 -17.12
C ALA A 276 -9.95 0.68 -18.21
N THR A 277 -9.51 0.83 -19.47
CA THR A 277 -9.96 -0.04 -20.57
C THR A 277 -9.13 -1.32 -20.70
N GLY A 278 -7.97 -1.37 -20.05
CA GLY A 278 -7.15 -2.55 -19.87
C GLY A 278 -7.59 -3.42 -18.68
N SER A 279 -6.72 -4.32 -18.27
CA SER A 279 -6.86 -5.12 -17.05
C SER A 279 -6.14 -4.46 -15.87
N LEU A 280 -6.63 -4.71 -14.66
CA LEU A 280 -5.93 -4.36 -13.42
C LEU A 280 -5.34 -5.61 -12.78
N THR A 281 -4.05 -5.57 -12.45
CA THR A 281 -3.41 -6.59 -11.62
C THR A 281 -2.88 -5.93 -10.35
N VAL A 282 -3.35 -6.43 -9.19
CA VAL A 282 -2.83 -6.04 -7.87
C VAL A 282 -2.14 -7.24 -7.26
N ASP A 283 -0.85 -7.11 -6.97
CA ASP A 283 0.00 -8.20 -6.44
C ASP A 283 0.76 -7.69 -5.21
N GLY A 284 0.28 -8.05 -4.03
CA GLY A 284 0.92 -7.65 -2.77
C GLY A 284 -0.03 -7.37 -1.63
N ASP A 285 0.53 -6.82 -0.55
CA ASP A 285 -0.19 -6.55 0.69
C ASP A 285 -0.42 -5.04 0.84
N PHE A 286 -1.66 -4.62 0.61
CA PHE A 286 -2.10 -3.25 0.80
C PHE A 286 -2.98 -3.16 2.05
N TYR A 287 -2.71 -2.19 2.92
CA TYR A 287 -3.38 -2.05 4.21
C TYR A 287 -4.67 -1.23 4.13
N GLY A 288 -4.76 -0.34 3.15
CA GLY A 288 -5.95 0.43 2.82
C GLY A 288 -6.90 -0.33 1.89
N PRO A 289 -8.06 0.24 1.60
CA PRO A 289 -8.99 -0.34 0.66
C PRO A 289 -8.45 -0.31 -0.78
N VAL A 290 -8.77 -1.36 -1.54
CA VAL A 290 -8.60 -1.38 -3.00
C VAL A 290 -9.94 -1.02 -3.62
N ARG A 291 -10.05 0.17 -4.21
CA ARG A 291 -11.25 0.65 -4.88
C ARG A 291 -11.04 0.66 -6.39
N THR A 292 -11.97 0.09 -7.09
CA THR A 292 -11.94 0.09 -8.56
C THR A 292 -13.30 0.42 -9.14
N ASP A 293 -13.30 1.17 -10.24
CA ASP A 293 -14.50 1.58 -10.95
C ASP A 293 -14.27 1.44 -12.46
N ARG A 294 -15.19 0.77 -13.15
CA ARG A 294 -15.17 0.58 -14.61
C ARG A 294 -13.87 0.01 -15.18
N LEU A 295 -13.67 -1.29 -15.00
CA LEU A 295 -12.56 -2.05 -15.58
C LEU A 295 -13.04 -2.91 -16.75
N ALA A 296 -12.71 -2.54 -17.98
CA ALA A 296 -13.27 -3.21 -19.16
C ALA A 296 -12.80 -4.66 -19.31
N LYS A 297 -11.52 -4.94 -19.08
CA LYS A 297 -10.96 -6.30 -19.16
C LYS A 297 -10.92 -7.05 -17.82
N GLY A 298 -11.27 -6.36 -16.72
CA GLY A 298 -11.38 -6.98 -15.40
C GLY A 298 -10.18 -6.80 -14.49
N LEU A 299 -10.14 -7.61 -13.43
CA LEU A 299 -9.19 -7.48 -12.33
C LEU A 299 -8.61 -8.85 -11.94
N ARG A 300 -7.33 -8.86 -11.62
CA ARG A 300 -6.62 -9.92 -10.93
C ARG A 300 -6.02 -9.37 -9.64
N GLY A 301 -6.49 -9.83 -8.48
CA GLY A 301 -5.97 -9.44 -7.16
C GLY A 301 -5.39 -10.63 -6.43
N ILE A 302 -4.15 -10.51 -5.94
CA ILE A 302 -3.46 -11.52 -5.13
C ILE A 302 -2.92 -10.86 -3.88
N SER A 303 -3.32 -11.38 -2.73
CA SER A 303 -2.78 -11.02 -1.42
C SER A 303 -2.63 -12.25 -0.54
N ALA A 304 -2.08 -12.10 0.64
CA ALA A 304 -1.94 -13.21 1.61
C ALA A 304 -3.28 -13.87 2.01
N LYS A 305 -4.39 -13.12 1.92
CA LYS A 305 -5.73 -13.60 2.32
C LYS A 305 -6.70 -13.81 1.17
N THR A 306 -6.48 -13.16 0.04
CA THR A 306 -7.47 -13.10 -1.05
C THR A 306 -6.82 -13.39 -2.39
N ASP A 307 -7.43 -14.27 -3.17
CA ASP A 307 -7.14 -14.56 -4.57
C ASP A 307 -8.42 -14.29 -5.37
N LEU A 308 -8.44 -13.18 -6.11
CA LEU A 308 -9.61 -12.70 -6.85
C LEU A 308 -9.30 -12.57 -8.34
N THR A 309 -10.18 -13.12 -9.16
CA THR A 309 -10.20 -12.88 -10.60
C THR A 309 -11.60 -12.45 -11.02
N LEU A 310 -11.69 -11.32 -11.68
CA LEU A 310 -12.92 -10.74 -12.22
C LEU A 310 -12.70 -10.38 -13.68
N SER A 311 -13.48 -10.96 -14.60
CA SER A 311 -13.25 -10.78 -16.04
C SER A 311 -13.69 -9.41 -16.59
N ALA A 312 -14.69 -8.77 -16.00
CA ALA A 312 -15.13 -7.44 -16.36
C ALA A 312 -15.92 -6.81 -15.22
N LEU A 313 -15.79 -5.51 -15.05
CA LEU A 313 -16.47 -4.72 -14.02
C LEU A 313 -17.03 -3.46 -14.64
N SER A 314 -18.35 -3.34 -14.73
CA SER A 314 -19.01 -2.11 -15.19
C SER A 314 -19.39 -1.16 -14.05
N GLY A 315 -19.53 -1.71 -12.86
CA GLY A 315 -19.75 -0.98 -11.61
C GLY A 315 -18.46 -0.73 -10.83
N HIS A 316 -18.52 -0.97 -9.54
CA HIS A 316 -17.39 -0.76 -8.65
C HIS A 316 -17.06 -1.98 -7.79
N MET A 317 -15.86 -2.02 -7.30
CA MET A 317 -15.40 -2.96 -6.27
C MET A 317 -14.65 -2.19 -5.17
N GLU A 318 -14.93 -2.54 -3.94
CA GLU A 318 -14.15 -2.11 -2.79
C GLU A 318 -13.72 -3.32 -1.96
N ALA A 319 -12.42 -3.49 -1.79
CA ALA A 319 -11.83 -4.54 -0.96
C ALA A 319 -11.06 -3.90 0.20
N SER A 320 -11.41 -4.26 1.42
CA SER A 320 -10.75 -3.82 2.65
C SER A 320 -10.30 -5.02 3.49
N SER A 321 -9.71 -4.78 4.64
CA SER A 321 -9.20 -5.83 5.53
C SER A 321 -10.25 -6.84 6.01
N GLY A 322 -11.52 -6.47 6.04
CA GLY A 322 -12.61 -7.30 6.54
C GLY A 322 -13.85 -7.39 5.64
N ASN A 323 -13.86 -6.64 4.54
CA ASN A 323 -15.02 -6.56 3.64
C ASN A 323 -14.59 -6.51 2.17
N LEU A 324 -15.34 -7.19 1.31
CA LEU A 324 -15.22 -7.17 -0.14
C LEU A 324 -16.60 -6.97 -0.76
N ASP A 325 -16.81 -5.80 -1.32
CA ASP A 325 -18.03 -5.42 -2.04
C ASP A 325 -17.76 -5.37 -3.56
N ILE A 326 -18.59 -6.07 -4.33
CA ILE A 326 -18.51 -6.11 -5.81
C ILE A 326 -19.90 -5.81 -6.35
N VAL A 327 -20.03 -4.80 -7.18
CA VAL A 327 -21.30 -4.37 -7.76
C VAL A 327 -21.19 -4.28 -9.29
N ASP A 328 -22.17 -4.85 -9.98
CA ASP A 328 -22.29 -4.84 -11.45
C ASP A 328 -21.07 -5.43 -12.17
N ALA A 329 -20.78 -6.68 -11.88
CA ALA A 329 -19.72 -7.48 -12.49
C ALA A 329 -20.28 -8.38 -13.61
N PRO A 330 -20.33 -7.93 -14.88
CA PRO A 330 -20.93 -8.71 -15.98
C PRO A 330 -20.10 -9.92 -16.42
N GLY A 331 -18.83 -9.97 -16.00
CA GLY A 331 -17.91 -11.06 -16.34
C GLY A 331 -17.91 -12.19 -15.32
N ASN A 332 -17.00 -13.16 -15.53
CA ASN A 332 -16.82 -14.28 -14.62
C ASN A 332 -16.10 -13.80 -13.35
N LEU A 333 -16.57 -14.28 -12.19
CA LEU A 333 -16.00 -14.03 -10.88
C LEU A 333 -15.44 -15.32 -10.30
N SER A 334 -14.17 -15.35 -9.95
CA SER A 334 -13.53 -16.39 -9.16
C SER A 334 -12.86 -15.76 -7.95
N LEU A 335 -13.29 -16.16 -6.75
CA LEU A 335 -12.84 -15.60 -5.48
C LEU A 335 -12.48 -16.70 -4.50
N ARG A 336 -11.28 -16.62 -3.93
CA ARG A 336 -10.90 -17.38 -2.74
C ARG A 336 -10.43 -16.41 -1.68
N THR A 337 -11.08 -16.42 -0.51
CA THR A 337 -10.73 -15.48 0.56
C THR A 337 -10.93 -16.09 1.94
N ARG A 338 -10.35 -15.43 2.97
CA ARG A 338 -10.44 -15.85 4.38
C ARG A 338 -10.63 -14.65 5.27
N ASP A 339 -11.54 -14.78 6.23
CA ASP A 339 -11.84 -13.74 7.24
C ASP A 339 -12.34 -12.41 6.64
N VAL A 340 -12.92 -12.44 5.44
CA VAL A 340 -13.44 -11.28 4.72
C VAL A 340 -14.91 -11.51 4.41
N GLU A 341 -15.77 -10.59 4.83
CA GLU A 341 -17.18 -10.58 4.44
C GLU A 341 -17.31 -10.27 2.95
N VAL A 342 -18.07 -11.09 2.23
CA VAL A 342 -18.18 -10.99 0.76
C VAL A 342 -19.60 -10.59 0.41
N ASN A 343 -19.75 -9.45 -0.25
CA ASN A 343 -21.01 -8.97 -0.82
C ASN A 343 -20.87 -8.81 -2.33
N VAL A 344 -21.68 -9.55 -3.08
CA VAL A 344 -21.68 -9.46 -4.55
C VAL A 344 -23.07 -9.10 -5.03
N GLU A 345 -23.19 -8.01 -5.74
CA GLU A 345 -24.44 -7.54 -6.35
C GLU A 345 -24.33 -7.56 -7.88
N ASN A 346 -25.36 -8.15 -8.52
CA ASN A 346 -25.49 -8.24 -9.97
C ASN A 346 -24.31 -8.87 -10.71
N PRO A 347 -23.83 -10.06 -10.30
CA PRO A 347 -22.85 -10.77 -11.12
C PRO A 347 -23.55 -11.27 -12.41
N GLY A 348 -22.86 -11.13 -13.55
CA GLY A 348 -23.44 -11.45 -14.87
C GLY A 348 -22.97 -12.77 -15.46
N GLY A 349 -21.79 -13.26 -15.12
CA GLY A 349 -21.18 -14.48 -15.62
C GLY A 349 -21.14 -15.61 -14.59
N LYS A 350 -20.23 -16.57 -14.81
CA LYS A 350 -19.99 -17.66 -13.87
C LYS A 350 -19.44 -17.12 -12.54
N VAL A 351 -20.06 -17.57 -11.43
CA VAL A 351 -19.67 -17.18 -10.07
C VAL A 351 -19.07 -18.39 -9.35
N SER A 352 -17.83 -18.26 -8.87
CA SER A 352 -17.15 -19.25 -8.06
C SER A 352 -16.53 -18.57 -6.84
N ILE A 353 -17.10 -18.82 -5.65
CA ILE A 353 -16.65 -18.21 -4.39
C ILE A 353 -16.30 -19.32 -3.39
N ASP A 354 -15.07 -19.28 -2.87
CA ASP A 354 -14.59 -20.11 -1.76
C ASP A 354 -14.16 -19.18 -0.63
N ASN A 355 -15.05 -18.98 0.36
CA ASN A 355 -14.78 -18.14 1.52
C ASN A 355 -14.59 -19.00 2.79
N ARG A 356 -13.88 -18.46 3.78
CA ARG A 356 -13.69 -19.07 5.10
C ARG A 356 -13.91 -18.05 6.20
N ASN A 357 -14.69 -18.47 7.23
CA ASN A 357 -14.88 -17.76 8.49
C ASN A 357 -15.71 -16.46 8.44
N ALA A 358 -16.18 -16.02 7.29
CA ALA A 358 -16.99 -14.80 7.19
C ALA A 358 -18.18 -14.99 6.25
N GLN A 359 -19.23 -14.21 6.46
CA GLN A 359 -20.48 -14.28 5.69
C GLN A 359 -20.24 -14.05 4.18
N THR A 360 -21.00 -14.78 3.36
CA THR A 360 -21.03 -14.58 1.91
C THR A 360 -22.45 -14.28 1.46
N THR A 361 -22.65 -13.11 0.87
CA THR A 361 -23.94 -12.65 0.36
C THR A 361 -23.82 -12.40 -1.14
N VAL A 362 -24.71 -13.03 -1.93
CA VAL A 362 -24.78 -12.83 -3.37
C VAL A 362 -26.20 -12.48 -3.77
N ARG A 363 -26.38 -11.36 -4.50
CA ARG A 363 -27.68 -10.87 -4.95
C ARG A 363 -27.72 -10.73 -6.45
N PHE A 364 -28.66 -11.39 -7.09
CA PHE A 364 -28.96 -11.25 -8.51
C PHE A 364 -30.17 -10.35 -8.71
N SER A 365 -30.04 -9.31 -9.56
CA SER A 365 -31.18 -8.49 -10.00
C SER A 365 -31.86 -9.09 -11.23
N SER A 366 -31.20 -9.98 -11.96
CA SER A 366 -31.74 -10.74 -13.09
C SER A 366 -31.48 -12.24 -12.88
N ALA A 367 -32.21 -13.10 -13.59
CA ALA A 367 -32.00 -14.53 -13.50
C ALA A 367 -30.53 -14.90 -13.83
N PRO A 368 -29.87 -15.69 -12.96
CA PRO A 368 -28.52 -16.16 -13.27
C PRO A 368 -28.56 -17.01 -14.55
N LYS A 369 -27.56 -16.78 -15.43
CA LYS A 369 -27.45 -17.48 -16.72
C LYS A 369 -26.43 -18.61 -16.69
N ASP A 370 -25.38 -18.41 -15.92
CA ASP A 370 -24.24 -19.30 -15.81
C ASP A 370 -24.18 -20.00 -14.43
N GLU A 371 -23.22 -20.89 -14.28
CA GLU A 371 -23.03 -21.67 -13.06
C GLU A 371 -22.68 -20.76 -11.86
N VAL A 372 -23.35 -21.02 -10.72
CA VAL A 372 -23.09 -20.34 -9.47
C VAL A 372 -22.62 -21.38 -8.44
N GLN A 373 -21.38 -21.28 -8.00
CA GLN A 373 -20.80 -22.13 -6.99
C GLN A 373 -20.29 -21.29 -5.81
N ILE A 374 -20.89 -21.53 -4.63
CA ILE A 374 -20.48 -20.82 -3.40
C ILE A 374 -20.17 -21.86 -2.34
N THR A 375 -18.96 -21.82 -1.82
CA THR A 375 -18.51 -22.65 -0.70
C THR A 375 -18.08 -21.75 0.45
N ASN A 376 -18.53 -22.07 1.67
CA ASN A 376 -18.08 -21.40 2.88
C ASN A 376 -17.76 -22.44 3.96
N SER A 377 -16.60 -22.33 4.61
CA SER A 377 -16.21 -23.36 5.59
C SER A 377 -16.81 -23.17 6.97
N SER A 378 -17.14 -21.95 7.41
CA SER A 378 -17.47 -21.69 8.80
C SER A 378 -18.52 -20.60 9.02
N ALA A 379 -19.10 -20.06 7.97
CA ALA A 379 -20.10 -19.00 8.07
C ALA A 379 -21.25 -19.20 7.07
N GLY A 380 -22.27 -18.36 7.17
CA GLY A 380 -23.48 -18.48 6.37
C GLY A 380 -23.30 -18.07 4.91
N ILE A 381 -24.23 -18.54 4.09
CA ILE A 381 -24.39 -18.15 2.70
C ILE A 381 -25.79 -17.58 2.53
N SER A 382 -25.91 -16.37 2.03
CA SER A 382 -27.19 -15.76 1.65
C SER A 382 -27.21 -15.53 0.14
N LEU A 383 -28.10 -16.21 -0.57
CA LEU A 383 -28.26 -16.10 -2.00
C LEU A 383 -29.66 -15.55 -2.33
N THR A 384 -29.70 -14.38 -2.99
CA THR A 384 -30.95 -13.76 -3.41
C THR A 384 -31.09 -13.85 -4.93
N ILE A 385 -32.21 -14.44 -5.40
CA ILE A 385 -32.51 -14.64 -6.81
C ILE A 385 -33.90 -14.10 -7.13
N PRO A 386 -34.17 -13.49 -8.30
CA PRO A 386 -35.51 -13.09 -8.72
C PRO A 386 -36.48 -14.27 -8.74
N GLY A 387 -37.70 -14.06 -8.25
CA GLY A 387 -38.74 -15.08 -8.20
C GLY A 387 -39.23 -15.58 -9.58
N SER A 388 -38.90 -14.89 -10.66
CA SER A 388 -39.15 -15.29 -12.05
C SER A 388 -38.07 -16.17 -12.67
N SER A 389 -36.99 -16.44 -11.92
CA SER A 389 -35.84 -17.23 -12.44
C SER A 389 -36.18 -18.72 -12.57
N SER A 390 -35.46 -19.38 -13.47
CA SER A 390 -35.42 -20.84 -13.56
C SER A 390 -34.00 -21.30 -13.23
N PHE A 391 -33.86 -22.30 -12.37
CA PHE A 391 -32.56 -22.82 -11.95
C PHE A 391 -32.64 -24.25 -11.41
N GLU A 392 -31.53 -24.93 -11.38
CA GLU A 392 -31.33 -26.19 -10.66
C GLU A 392 -30.36 -25.91 -9.49
N ILE A 393 -30.73 -26.36 -8.29
CA ILE A 393 -29.95 -26.10 -7.09
C ILE A 393 -29.61 -27.40 -6.33
N VAL A 394 -28.39 -27.42 -5.82
CA VAL A 394 -27.92 -28.37 -4.81
C VAL A 394 -27.28 -27.54 -3.69
N ALA A 395 -27.81 -27.68 -2.48
CA ALA A 395 -27.26 -27.04 -1.29
C ALA A 395 -27.00 -28.07 -0.21
N ASP A 396 -25.79 -28.09 0.29
CA ASP A 396 -25.31 -28.98 1.35
C ASP A 396 -24.82 -28.18 2.55
N CYS A 397 -25.28 -28.54 3.73
CA CYS A 397 -25.00 -27.82 4.95
C CYS A 397 -24.77 -28.83 6.09
N ARG A 398 -23.59 -28.75 6.75
CA ARG A 398 -23.25 -29.64 7.88
C ARG A 398 -23.49 -28.92 9.20
N ASN A 399 -24.30 -29.53 10.11
CA ASN A 399 -24.70 -28.95 11.39
C ASN A 399 -25.31 -27.55 11.27
N CYS A 400 -26.21 -27.35 10.33
CA CYS A 400 -26.80 -26.06 10.07
C CYS A 400 -28.19 -26.20 9.44
N GLU A 401 -28.79 -25.07 9.06
CA GLU A 401 -30.11 -25.01 8.46
C GLU A 401 -30.07 -24.44 7.04
N ILE A 402 -30.95 -24.96 6.19
CA ILE A 402 -31.17 -24.42 4.85
C ILE A 402 -32.58 -23.89 4.78
N GLU A 403 -32.72 -22.59 4.65
CA GLU A 403 -33.99 -21.89 4.48
C GLU A 403 -34.21 -21.50 3.05
N SER A 404 -35.41 -21.75 2.51
CA SER A 404 -35.72 -21.40 1.12
C SER A 404 -37.11 -20.72 1.05
N GLU A 405 -37.15 -19.56 0.41
CA GLU A 405 -38.39 -18.84 0.06
C GLU A 405 -39.01 -19.32 -1.26
N PHE A 406 -38.40 -20.28 -1.94
CA PHE A 406 -38.89 -20.81 -3.23
C PHE A 406 -39.80 -22.01 -3.01
N ALA A 407 -41.06 -21.89 -3.43
CA ALA A 407 -42.04 -22.94 -3.30
C ALA A 407 -41.56 -24.23 -4.01
N GLY A 408 -41.69 -25.36 -3.33
CA GLY A 408 -41.28 -26.67 -3.85
C GLY A 408 -39.79 -27.00 -3.65
N LEU A 409 -38.98 -26.09 -3.09
CA LEU A 409 -37.62 -26.37 -2.67
C LEU A 409 -37.57 -26.43 -1.14
N ALA A 410 -37.61 -27.61 -0.59
CA ALA A 410 -37.53 -27.86 0.84
C ALA A 410 -36.29 -28.64 1.22
N ALA A 411 -35.63 -28.23 2.27
CA ALA A 411 -34.47 -28.95 2.79
C ALA A 411 -34.91 -30.22 3.54
N THR A 412 -34.13 -31.27 3.39
CA THR A 412 -34.21 -32.48 4.22
C THR A 412 -33.13 -32.43 5.29
N LYS A 413 -33.46 -32.75 6.53
CA LYS A 413 -32.49 -32.75 7.63
C LYS A 413 -32.21 -34.20 8.05
N SER A 414 -30.95 -34.55 8.19
CA SER A 414 -30.48 -35.83 8.67
C SER A 414 -30.50 -35.89 10.21
N GLU A 415 -30.49 -37.08 10.78
CA GLU A 415 -30.35 -37.29 12.24
C GLU A 415 -28.99 -36.75 12.76
N SER A 416 -27.98 -36.69 11.91
CA SER A 416 -26.64 -36.10 12.20
C SER A 416 -26.66 -34.56 12.27
N GLY A 417 -27.77 -33.91 11.94
CA GLY A 417 -27.91 -32.45 11.91
C GLY A 417 -27.53 -31.84 10.57
N ASP A 418 -27.11 -32.64 9.57
CA ASP A 418 -26.79 -32.16 8.23
C ASP A 418 -28.09 -31.87 7.46
N ALA A 419 -28.11 -30.79 6.69
CA ALA A 419 -29.21 -30.41 5.83
C ALA A 419 -28.81 -30.49 4.36
N HIS A 420 -29.71 -30.98 3.54
CA HIS A 420 -29.57 -31.13 2.11
C HIS A 420 -30.80 -30.60 1.38
N LEU A 421 -30.59 -29.82 0.33
CA LEU A 421 -31.67 -29.34 -0.54
C LEU A 421 -31.22 -29.58 -1.99
N ALA A 422 -32.00 -30.30 -2.76
CA ALA A 422 -31.81 -30.47 -4.18
C ALA A 422 -33.16 -30.33 -4.90
N GLY A 423 -33.14 -29.61 -6.02
CA GLY A 423 -34.38 -29.44 -6.79
C GLY A 423 -34.20 -28.50 -7.98
N LYS A 424 -35.32 -28.37 -8.71
CA LYS A 424 -35.43 -27.47 -9.85
C LYS A 424 -36.55 -26.48 -9.61
N TYR A 425 -36.33 -25.25 -9.94
CA TYR A 425 -37.32 -24.17 -9.86
C TYR A 425 -37.60 -23.58 -11.22
N GLY A 426 -38.86 -23.26 -11.52
CA GLY A 426 -39.26 -22.71 -12.80
C GLY A 426 -39.34 -23.79 -13.90
N SER A 427 -38.94 -23.45 -15.14
CA SER A 427 -39.00 -24.35 -16.29
C SER A 427 -37.96 -25.49 -16.28
N GLY A 428 -37.08 -25.50 -15.31
CA GLY A 428 -36.02 -26.50 -15.17
C GLY A 428 -34.84 -26.37 -16.15
N HIS A 429 -34.86 -25.36 -17.01
CA HIS A 429 -33.76 -24.99 -17.87
C HIS A 429 -33.19 -23.65 -17.37
N GLY A 430 -32.08 -23.66 -16.66
CA GLY A 430 -31.49 -22.46 -16.11
C GLY A 430 -30.13 -22.73 -15.47
N ALA A 431 -29.60 -21.76 -14.77
CA ALA A 431 -28.28 -21.86 -14.13
C ALA A 431 -28.24 -23.01 -13.12
N LYS A 432 -27.07 -23.66 -13.04
CA LYS A 432 -26.79 -24.65 -12.01
C LYS A 432 -26.20 -23.93 -10.80
N ILE A 433 -26.82 -24.11 -9.64
CA ILE A 433 -26.44 -23.47 -8.40
C ILE A 433 -25.95 -24.54 -7.42
N THR A 434 -24.76 -24.37 -6.88
CA THR A 434 -24.18 -25.25 -5.87
C THR A 434 -23.77 -24.42 -4.65
N LEU A 435 -24.37 -24.70 -3.49
CA LEU A 435 -24.06 -24.03 -2.23
C LEU A 435 -23.56 -25.05 -1.22
N LYS A 436 -22.43 -24.76 -0.56
CA LYS A 436 -21.87 -25.64 0.47
C LYS A 436 -21.36 -24.86 1.65
N THR A 437 -21.77 -25.28 2.87
CA THR A 437 -21.18 -24.76 4.10
C THR A 437 -21.02 -25.88 5.14
N SER A 438 -20.13 -25.68 6.12
CA SER A 438 -19.91 -26.65 7.19
C SER A 438 -20.51 -26.24 8.52
N TYR A 439 -20.63 -24.93 8.82
CA TYR A 439 -21.08 -24.43 10.12
C TYR A 439 -21.90 -23.15 10.04
N GLY A 440 -22.47 -22.80 8.92
CA GLY A 440 -23.30 -21.61 8.79
C GLY A 440 -24.58 -21.93 8.04
N ASN A 441 -25.62 -21.18 8.24
CA ASN A 441 -26.91 -21.41 7.59
C ASN A 441 -26.84 -21.00 6.11
N ILE A 442 -27.61 -21.67 5.27
CA ILE A 442 -27.85 -21.29 3.90
C ILE A 442 -29.23 -20.66 3.79
N GLU A 443 -29.28 -19.43 3.32
CA GLU A 443 -30.52 -18.70 3.07
C GLU A 443 -30.71 -18.49 1.57
N LEU A 444 -31.76 -19.08 1.02
CA LEU A 444 -32.15 -18.88 -0.36
C LEU A 444 -33.36 -17.94 -0.42
N ARG A 445 -33.11 -16.68 -0.72
CA ARG A 445 -34.13 -15.62 -0.65
C ARG A 445 -34.66 -15.31 -2.05
N ARG A 446 -35.93 -14.94 -2.09
CA ARG A 446 -36.62 -14.53 -3.29
C ARG A 446 -36.64 -13.00 -3.38
N SER A 447 -36.01 -12.42 -4.39
CA SER A 447 -36.17 -11.00 -4.68
C SER A 447 -37.58 -10.73 -5.23
N SER A 448 -38.31 -9.85 -4.56
CA SER A 448 -39.63 -9.37 -4.98
C SER A 448 -39.52 -8.10 -5.87
N MET A 449 -38.30 -7.59 -6.11
CA MET A 449 -38.13 -6.34 -6.83
C MET A 449 -38.47 -6.51 -8.33
N ALA A 450 -39.53 -5.83 -8.74
CA ALA A 450 -39.56 -5.20 -10.03
C ALA A 450 -38.36 -4.23 -10.08
N VAL A 451 -37.43 -4.41 -11.04
CA VAL A 451 -36.31 -3.50 -11.30
C VAL A 451 -36.85 -2.09 -11.26
N PRO A 452 -36.34 -1.15 -10.44
CA PRO A 452 -36.69 0.27 -10.64
C PRO A 452 -36.33 0.62 -12.08
N ALA A 453 -37.32 1.07 -12.82
CA ALA A 453 -37.05 1.53 -14.20
C ALA A 453 -35.90 2.55 -14.14
N PRO A 454 -34.87 2.44 -15.01
CA PRO A 454 -33.78 3.39 -15.01
C PRO A 454 -34.36 4.80 -15.03
N PRO A 455 -33.78 5.75 -14.27
CA PRO A 455 -34.29 7.11 -14.22
C PRO A 455 -34.40 7.63 -15.62
N LYS A 456 -35.64 8.09 -15.98
CA LYS A 456 -35.94 8.64 -17.30
C LYS A 456 -34.88 9.70 -17.60
N PRO A 457 -34.17 9.63 -18.72
CA PRO A 457 -33.19 10.66 -19.08
C PRO A 457 -33.80 12.04 -18.90
N PRO A 458 -33.07 13.02 -18.37
CA PRO A 458 -33.57 14.38 -18.27
C PRO A 458 -34.15 14.81 -19.65
N ALA A 459 -35.36 15.37 -19.65
CA ALA A 459 -35.96 15.88 -20.87
C ALA A 459 -34.97 16.85 -21.50
N LEU A 460 -34.63 16.62 -22.77
CA LEU A 460 -33.80 17.54 -23.54
C LEU A 460 -34.37 18.96 -23.39
N PRO A 461 -33.54 19.98 -23.15
CA PRO A 461 -34.00 21.36 -23.15
C PRO A 461 -34.76 21.66 -24.44
N PRO A 462 -35.87 22.40 -24.40
CA PRO A 462 -36.59 22.77 -25.62
C PRO A 462 -35.62 23.50 -26.54
N LEU A 463 -35.60 23.07 -27.81
CA LEU A 463 -34.82 23.73 -28.86
C LEU A 463 -35.13 25.25 -28.85
N PRO A 464 -34.10 26.09 -29.01
CA PRO A 464 -34.32 27.53 -29.14
C PRO A 464 -35.34 27.80 -30.26
N ARG A 465 -36.37 28.58 -29.96
CA ARG A 465 -37.31 29.00 -30.99
C ARG A 465 -36.54 29.82 -32.02
N GLU A 466 -36.69 29.46 -33.31
CA GLU A 466 -36.18 30.29 -34.40
C GLU A 466 -36.73 31.72 -34.26
N PRO A 467 -35.89 32.74 -34.44
CA PRO A 467 -36.37 34.12 -34.43
C PRO A 467 -37.35 34.33 -35.56
N LEU A 468 -38.50 34.91 -35.22
CA LEU A 468 -39.51 35.33 -36.21
C LEU A 468 -38.88 36.30 -37.23
N PRO A 469 -39.19 36.13 -38.56
CA PRO A 469 -38.70 37.06 -39.56
C PRO A 469 -39.22 38.46 -39.28
N PRO A 470 -38.45 39.50 -39.61
CA PRO A 470 -38.84 40.89 -39.36
C PRO A 470 -40.12 41.24 -40.20
N PRO A 471 -41.02 42.12 -39.71
CA PRO A 471 -42.21 42.53 -40.42
C PRO A 471 -41.84 43.27 -41.73
N THR A 472 -42.39 42.82 -42.80
CA THR A 472 -42.34 43.52 -44.12
C THR A 472 -43.09 44.83 -43.99
N GLU A 473 -42.39 45.94 -44.09
CA GLU A 473 -42.99 47.25 -44.29
C GLU A 473 -43.62 47.32 -45.69
N HIS A 474 -44.84 47.70 -45.70
CA HIS A 474 -45.59 48.19 -46.93
C HIS A 474 -45.67 49.69 -46.91
#